data_ae45c8c618b09cfbe824ff28629f4b71
#
_entry.id   ae45c8c618b09cfbe824ff28629f4b71
#
_cell.length_a   1.000
_cell.length_b   1.000
_cell.length_c   1.000
_cell.angle_alpha   90.00
_cell.angle_beta   90.00
_cell.angle_gamma   90.00
#
_symmetry.space_group_name_H-M   'P 1'
#
loop_
_entity.id
_entity.type
_entity.pdbx_description
1 polymer ?
#
loop_
_entity_poly.entity_id
_entity_poly.type
_entity_poly.pdbx_seq_one_letter_code
_entity_poly.pdbx_strand_id
1 'polypeptide(L)'
;MGAHAARVTLLTVLVLAVDTSTPTVLAALVELDADGLARTRACRRTVDARAHAEVLTPQVLDCLAEVDRQPTALAAVVCGTGPGPYTGLRVGMVTAVAFGDALGIPVHGVCSLDAIAGAAEHAGPLLVVTDARRREVYWARYSAGTRTEGPAVARPGDVDAGTATAVAGSAAHAALFGRLVIGPDSPDPAVLVQLAARELLSATPPAPVVPLYLRRPDAVATSDRRKALQP
;
A
#
# COMPACT_ATOMS: atom_id res chain seq x y z
N MET A 1 49.08 2.17 17.42
CA MET A 1 47.97 3.11 17.56
C MET A 1 46.82 2.58 16.69
N GLY A 2 45.95 1.78 17.28
CA GLY A 2 44.80 1.18 16.57
C GLY A 2 43.60 2.11 16.67
N ALA A 3 43.16 2.64 15.56
CA ALA A 3 41.92 3.40 15.47
C ALA A 3 40.76 2.43 15.68
N HIS A 4 40.13 2.49 16.85
CA HIS A 4 38.84 1.86 17.12
C HIS A 4 37.80 2.65 16.32
N ALA A 5 37.46 2.15 15.15
CA ALA A 5 36.31 2.65 14.43
C ALA A 5 35.07 2.32 15.30
N ALA A 6 34.55 3.34 15.97
CA ALA A 6 33.27 3.26 16.67
C ALA A 6 32.23 2.86 15.62
N ARG A 7 31.73 1.63 15.71
CA ARG A 7 30.51 1.20 15.01
C ARG A 7 29.40 2.10 15.54
N VAL A 8 29.05 3.13 14.77
CA VAL A 8 27.79 3.83 14.97
C VAL A 8 26.71 2.76 14.78
N THR A 9 26.13 2.31 15.87
CA THR A 9 24.93 1.47 15.82
C THR A 9 23.84 2.38 15.25
N LEU A 10 23.65 2.32 13.95
CA LEU A 10 22.50 2.94 13.30
C LEU A 10 21.26 2.36 13.98
N LEU A 11 20.53 3.20 14.71
CA LEU A 11 19.26 2.83 15.31
C LEU A 11 18.33 2.44 14.16
N THR A 12 18.13 1.15 13.97
CA THR A 12 17.13 0.63 13.04
C THR A 12 15.87 0.29 13.81
N VAL A 13 14.71 0.61 13.27
CA VAL A 13 13.42 0.22 13.81
C VAL A 13 12.77 -0.81 12.91
N LEU A 14 12.10 -1.80 13.50
CA LEU A 14 11.36 -2.82 12.77
C LEU A 14 9.91 -2.37 12.60
N VAL A 15 9.46 -2.31 11.36
CA VAL A 15 8.13 -1.82 10.98
C VAL A 15 7.36 -2.93 10.28
N LEU A 16 6.10 -3.14 10.67
CA LEU A 16 5.17 -4.00 9.95
C LEU A 16 4.56 -3.21 8.79
N ALA A 17 4.71 -3.69 7.57
CA ALA A 17 4.05 -3.15 6.38
C ALA A 17 2.94 -4.11 5.91
N VAL A 18 1.72 -3.61 5.72
CA VAL A 18 0.60 -4.39 5.20
C VAL A 18 -0.14 -3.63 4.10
N ASP A 19 -0.58 -4.34 3.07
CA ASP A 19 -1.46 -3.79 2.04
C ASP A 19 -2.43 -4.85 1.52
N THR A 20 -3.68 -4.46 1.34
CA THR A 20 -4.75 -5.30 0.79
C THR A 20 -5.62 -4.51 -0.20
N SER A 21 -5.06 -3.46 -0.79
CA SER A 21 -5.73 -2.59 -1.76
C SER A 21 -5.85 -3.20 -3.15
N THR A 22 -5.01 -4.19 -3.45
CA THR A 22 -4.99 -4.96 -4.70
C THR A 22 -5.44 -6.41 -4.46
N PRO A 23 -5.55 -7.27 -5.49
CA PRO A 23 -5.75 -8.71 -5.27
C PRO A 23 -4.64 -9.38 -4.46
N THR A 24 -3.48 -8.75 -4.33
CA THR A 24 -2.36 -9.23 -3.52
C THR A 24 -2.58 -8.84 -2.07
N VAL A 25 -2.59 -9.85 -1.18
CA VAL A 25 -2.47 -9.65 0.27
C VAL A 25 -1.00 -9.57 0.60
N LEU A 26 -0.55 -8.45 1.11
CA LEU A 26 0.84 -8.18 1.46
C LEU A 26 1.00 -8.04 2.96
N ALA A 27 1.93 -8.80 3.54
CA ALA A 27 2.50 -8.57 4.86
C ALA A 27 4.03 -8.65 4.77
N ALA A 28 4.72 -7.68 5.38
CA ALA A 28 6.17 -7.67 5.39
C ALA A 28 6.73 -7.02 6.66
N LEU A 29 7.93 -7.43 7.02
CA LEU A 29 8.75 -6.78 8.03
C LEU A 29 9.83 -5.98 7.32
N VAL A 30 9.92 -4.71 7.67
CA VAL A 30 10.84 -3.75 7.05
C VAL A 30 11.67 -3.09 8.14
N GLU A 31 12.98 -3.12 7.99
CA GLU A 31 13.88 -2.30 8.80
C GLU A 31 14.00 -0.90 8.19
N LEU A 32 13.79 0.11 9.01
CA LEU A 32 14.00 1.51 8.68
C LEU A 32 15.20 2.01 9.50
N ASP A 33 16.23 2.50 8.83
CA ASP A 33 17.38 3.12 9.49
C ASP A 33 17.18 4.63 9.75
N ALA A 34 18.09 5.20 10.50
CA ALA A 34 18.04 6.62 10.88
C ALA A 34 18.13 7.58 9.67
N ASP A 35 18.67 7.13 8.55
CA ASP A 35 18.80 7.89 7.31
C ASP A 35 17.53 7.80 6.45
N GLY A 36 16.52 7.03 6.90
CA GLY A 36 15.24 6.84 6.20
C GLY A 36 15.28 5.78 5.12
N LEU A 37 16.33 4.95 5.06
CA LEU A 37 16.41 3.84 4.13
C LEU A 37 15.67 2.63 4.68
N ALA A 38 14.69 2.16 3.93
CA ALA A 38 13.85 1.00 4.26
C ALA A 38 14.36 -0.26 3.55
N ARG A 39 14.47 -1.37 4.28
CA ARG A 39 14.89 -2.67 3.75
C ARG A 39 13.93 -3.76 4.21
N THR A 40 13.34 -4.48 3.26
CA THR A 40 12.49 -5.64 3.55
C THR A 40 13.33 -6.79 4.12
N ARG A 41 12.92 -7.32 5.29
CA ARG A 41 13.57 -8.43 5.99
C ARG A 41 12.82 -9.75 5.78
N ALA A 42 11.52 -9.70 5.78
CA ALA A 42 10.65 -10.81 5.45
C ALA A 42 9.42 -10.30 4.72
N CYS A 43 8.89 -11.09 3.79
CA CYS A 43 7.72 -10.69 3.01
C CYS A 43 6.88 -11.92 2.64
N ARG A 44 5.57 -11.80 2.78
CA ARG A 44 4.58 -12.76 2.29
C ARG A 44 3.61 -12.06 1.36
N ARG A 45 3.34 -12.71 0.24
CA ARG A 45 2.37 -12.22 -0.75
C ARG A 45 1.47 -13.38 -1.17
N THR A 46 0.17 -13.18 -1.11
CA THR A 46 -0.81 -14.13 -1.62
C THR A 46 -1.71 -13.40 -2.59
N VAL A 47 -1.84 -13.93 -3.80
CA VAL A 47 -2.74 -13.37 -4.81
C VAL A 47 -4.06 -14.10 -4.71
N ASP A 48 -4.95 -13.62 -3.85
CA ASP A 48 -6.32 -14.12 -3.71
C ASP A 48 -7.23 -13.00 -3.18
N ALA A 49 -8.06 -12.46 -4.06
CA ALA A 49 -8.99 -11.39 -3.73
C ALA A 49 -10.09 -11.78 -2.70
N ARG A 50 -10.19 -13.05 -2.30
CA ARG A 50 -11.21 -13.54 -1.36
C ARG A 50 -10.63 -13.92 0.00
N ALA A 51 -9.35 -14.22 0.07
CA ALA A 51 -8.70 -14.75 1.27
C ALA A 51 -8.08 -13.67 2.20
N HIS A 52 -8.30 -12.37 1.92
CA HIS A 52 -7.62 -11.28 2.64
C HIS A 52 -7.70 -11.43 4.18
N ALA A 53 -8.90 -11.73 4.71
CA ALA A 53 -9.10 -11.84 6.15
C ALA A 53 -8.47 -13.11 6.77
N GLU A 54 -8.38 -14.18 5.98
CA GLU A 54 -7.92 -15.48 6.47
C GLU A 54 -6.39 -15.59 6.46
N VAL A 55 -5.72 -14.92 5.51
CA VAL A 55 -4.27 -15.10 5.30
C VAL A 55 -3.40 -13.99 5.88
N LEU A 56 -3.92 -12.76 6.08
CA LEU A 56 -3.09 -11.62 6.46
C LEU A 56 -2.40 -11.81 7.83
N THR A 57 -3.16 -12.17 8.87
CA THR A 57 -2.58 -12.40 10.21
C THR A 57 -1.59 -13.57 10.23
N PRO A 58 -1.89 -14.74 9.65
CA PRO A 58 -0.89 -15.80 9.48
C PRO A 58 0.37 -15.32 8.77
N GLN A 59 0.27 -14.55 7.68
CA GLN A 59 1.43 -14.01 6.97
C GLN A 59 2.30 -13.09 7.85
N VAL A 60 1.68 -12.27 8.70
CA VAL A 60 2.42 -11.43 9.66
C VAL A 60 3.21 -12.30 10.64
N LEU A 61 2.58 -13.35 11.19
CA LEU A 61 3.24 -14.26 12.11
C LEU A 61 4.37 -15.05 11.45
N ASP A 62 4.18 -15.49 10.22
CA ASP A 62 5.22 -16.17 9.42
C ASP A 62 6.41 -15.25 9.14
N CYS A 63 6.17 -13.96 8.84
CA CYS A 63 7.25 -12.98 8.68
C CYS A 63 8.03 -12.78 9.98
N LEU A 64 7.35 -12.69 11.12
CA LEU A 64 7.99 -12.55 12.44
C LEU A 64 8.84 -13.77 12.78
N ALA A 65 8.31 -14.99 12.53
CA ALA A 65 9.02 -16.22 12.75
C ALA A 65 10.28 -16.35 11.87
N GLU A 66 10.21 -15.93 10.61
CA GLU A 66 11.35 -15.96 9.68
C GLU A 66 12.54 -15.14 10.17
N VAL A 67 12.29 -14.02 10.81
CA VAL A 67 13.36 -13.13 11.33
C VAL A 67 13.65 -13.35 12.82
N ASP A 68 13.06 -14.38 13.42
CA ASP A 68 13.19 -14.70 14.86
C ASP A 68 12.86 -13.48 15.75
N ARG A 69 11.69 -12.87 15.52
CA ARG A 69 11.20 -11.73 16.29
C ARG A 69 9.80 -11.98 16.84
N GLN A 70 9.55 -11.40 18.01
CA GLN A 70 8.21 -11.35 18.61
C GLN A 70 7.47 -10.08 18.17
N PRO A 71 6.13 -10.05 18.18
CA PRO A 71 5.36 -8.85 17.85
C PRO A 71 5.77 -7.59 18.64
N THR A 72 6.23 -7.77 19.87
CA THR A 72 6.72 -6.68 20.74
C THR A 72 8.01 -6.00 20.24
N ALA A 73 8.69 -6.57 19.23
CA ALA A 73 9.84 -5.94 18.58
C ALA A 73 9.44 -4.90 17.52
N LEU A 74 8.16 -4.83 17.15
CA LEU A 74 7.66 -3.86 16.20
C LEU A 74 7.61 -2.47 16.85
N ALA A 75 8.10 -1.47 16.13
CA ALA A 75 8.08 -0.07 16.55
C ALA A 75 6.89 0.71 15.95
N ALA A 76 6.37 0.26 14.82
CA ALA A 76 5.24 0.88 14.14
C ALA A 76 4.58 -0.09 13.15
N VAL A 77 3.39 0.28 12.68
CA VAL A 77 2.73 -0.34 11.54
C VAL A 77 2.53 0.69 10.43
N VAL A 78 2.81 0.31 9.20
CA VAL A 78 2.46 1.10 8.00
C VAL A 78 1.47 0.30 7.18
N CYS A 79 0.34 0.90 6.83
CA CYS A 79 -0.65 0.24 5.99
C CYS A 79 -1.02 1.04 4.76
N GLY A 80 -1.28 0.33 3.67
CA GLY A 80 -1.88 0.93 2.49
C GLY A 80 -3.32 1.38 2.77
N THR A 81 -3.62 2.63 2.43
CA THR A 81 -4.97 3.22 2.54
C THR A 81 -5.75 3.15 1.23
N GLY A 82 -5.22 2.45 0.24
CA GLY A 82 -5.81 2.33 -1.08
C GLY A 82 -5.34 3.43 -2.06
N PRO A 83 -6.12 3.68 -3.11
CA PRO A 83 -7.48 3.18 -3.34
C PRO A 83 -7.53 1.68 -3.62
N GLY A 84 -8.67 1.06 -3.31
CA GLY A 84 -8.86 -0.38 -3.49
C GLY A 84 -10.31 -0.81 -3.24
N PRO A 85 -10.65 -2.09 -3.54
CA PRO A 85 -11.96 -2.65 -3.25
C PRO A 85 -12.30 -2.56 -1.76
N TYR A 86 -13.50 -2.11 -1.45
CA TYR A 86 -13.98 -1.77 -0.11
C TYR A 86 -13.67 -2.84 0.97
N THR A 87 -14.02 -4.11 0.71
CA THR A 87 -13.83 -5.18 1.69
C THR A 87 -12.35 -5.49 1.90
N GLY A 88 -11.59 -5.67 0.82
CA GLY A 88 -10.16 -5.96 0.90
C GLY A 88 -9.41 -4.87 1.65
N LEU A 89 -9.60 -3.62 1.23
CA LEU A 89 -8.93 -2.47 1.84
C LEU A 89 -9.16 -2.39 3.35
N ARG A 90 -10.40 -2.62 3.81
CA ARG A 90 -10.72 -2.60 5.24
C ARG A 90 -10.01 -3.68 6.03
N VAL A 91 -9.85 -4.87 5.47
CA VAL A 91 -9.15 -5.97 6.16
C VAL A 91 -7.74 -5.55 6.55
N GLY A 92 -6.95 -5.02 5.61
CA GLY A 92 -5.59 -4.55 5.89
C GLY A 92 -5.55 -3.45 6.92
N MET A 93 -6.39 -2.42 6.75
CA MET A 93 -6.41 -1.27 7.65
C MET A 93 -6.86 -1.63 9.07
N VAL A 94 -7.93 -2.45 9.22
CA VAL A 94 -8.39 -2.89 10.54
C VAL A 94 -7.36 -3.80 11.21
N THR A 95 -6.72 -4.69 10.46
CA THR A 95 -5.63 -5.52 10.99
C THR A 95 -4.46 -4.66 11.46
N ALA A 96 -4.05 -3.65 10.68
CA ALA A 96 -2.99 -2.71 11.05
C ALA A 96 -3.31 -1.96 12.36
N VAL A 97 -4.54 -1.42 12.47
CA VAL A 97 -5.00 -0.72 13.67
C VAL A 97 -5.04 -1.68 14.87
N ALA A 98 -5.53 -2.92 14.69
CA ALA A 98 -5.58 -3.91 15.76
C ALA A 98 -4.17 -4.27 16.29
N PHE A 99 -3.16 -4.41 15.40
CA PHE A 99 -1.76 -4.58 15.83
C PHE A 99 -1.24 -3.34 16.56
N GLY A 100 -1.52 -2.15 16.05
CA GLY A 100 -1.14 -0.88 16.68
C GLY A 100 -1.69 -0.76 18.09
N ASP A 101 -3.00 -0.98 18.26
CA ASP A 101 -3.69 -0.90 19.55
C ASP A 101 -3.19 -1.96 20.53
N ALA A 102 -3.04 -3.21 20.07
CA ALA A 102 -2.60 -4.31 20.94
C ALA A 102 -1.16 -4.15 21.44
N LEU A 103 -0.30 -3.50 20.66
CA LEU A 103 1.12 -3.31 20.96
C LEU A 103 1.43 -1.89 21.51
N GLY A 104 0.47 -0.98 21.48
CA GLY A 104 0.68 0.41 21.88
C GLY A 104 1.64 1.17 20.95
N ILE A 105 1.67 0.85 19.66
CA ILE A 105 2.57 1.44 18.65
C ILE A 105 1.80 2.24 17.59
N PRO A 106 2.42 3.24 16.96
CA PRO A 106 1.76 4.08 15.96
C PRO A 106 1.42 3.30 14.68
N VAL A 107 0.32 3.72 14.02
CA VAL A 107 -0.11 3.19 12.72
C VAL A 107 -0.16 4.33 11.72
N HIS A 108 0.60 4.22 10.63
CA HIS A 108 0.68 5.20 9.56
C HIS A 108 -0.01 4.69 8.30
N GLY A 109 -0.79 5.55 7.66
CA GLY A 109 -1.47 5.24 6.40
C GLY A 109 -0.74 5.84 5.20
N VAL A 110 -0.54 5.05 4.14
CA VAL A 110 0.11 5.46 2.90
C VAL A 110 -0.77 5.14 1.70
N CYS A 111 -0.84 6.04 0.72
CA CYS A 111 -1.55 5.74 -0.53
C CYS A 111 -0.86 4.58 -1.27
N SER A 112 -1.61 3.52 -1.56
CA SER A 112 -1.07 2.32 -2.19
C SER A 112 -0.53 2.57 -3.60
N LEU A 113 -1.13 3.51 -4.35
CA LEU A 113 -0.63 3.87 -5.68
C LEU A 113 0.73 4.58 -5.59
N ASP A 114 0.99 5.36 -4.53
CA ASP A 114 2.27 6.02 -4.33
C ASP A 114 3.39 4.98 -4.08
N ALA A 115 3.06 3.90 -3.37
CA ALA A 115 4.02 2.82 -3.14
C ALA A 115 4.30 1.98 -4.41
N ILE A 116 3.32 1.84 -5.31
CA ILE A 116 3.55 1.26 -6.63
C ILE A 116 4.44 2.18 -7.46
N ALA A 117 4.14 3.49 -7.49
CA ALA A 117 4.91 4.46 -8.25
C ALA A 117 6.37 4.56 -7.78
N GLY A 118 6.58 4.60 -6.46
CA GLY A 118 7.91 4.71 -5.88
C GLY A 118 8.79 3.48 -6.10
N ALA A 119 8.19 2.32 -6.36
CA ALA A 119 8.90 1.08 -6.67
C ALA A 119 9.04 0.84 -8.20
N ALA A 120 8.42 1.67 -9.03
CA ALA A 120 8.57 1.57 -10.46
C ALA A 120 9.92 2.12 -10.90
N GLU A 121 10.75 1.27 -11.52
CA GLU A 121 12.07 1.66 -12.05
C GLU A 121 11.91 2.46 -13.34
N HIS A 122 11.40 3.69 -13.21
CA HIS A 122 11.14 4.57 -14.36
C HIS A 122 11.39 6.04 -14.03
N ALA A 123 12.29 6.67 -14.77
CA ALA A 123 12.65 8.07 -14.54
C ALA A 123 11.68 9.08 -15.19
N GLY A 124 10.86 8.63 -16.14
CA GLY A 124 9.94 9.49 -16.88
C GLY A 124 8.57 9.65 -16.21
N PRO A 125 7.66 10.42 -16.84
CA PRO A 125 6.27 10.49 -16.40
C PRO A 125 5.60 9.12 -16.41
N LEU A 126 4.90 8.79 -15.31
CA LEU A 126 4.34 7.48 -15.05
C LEU A 126 2.83 7.60 -14.76
N LEU A 127 2.06 6.67 -15.30
CA LEU A 127 0.68 6.41 -14.90
C LEU A 127 0.67 5.13 -14.04
N VAL A 128 0.03 5.16 -12.89
CA VAL A 128 -0.23 3.95 -12.09
C VAL A 128 -1.70 3.62 -12.17
N VAL A 129 -2.01 2.35 -12.44
CA VAL A 129 -3.39 1.86 -12.54
C VAL A 129 -3.58 0.56 -11.78
N THR A 130 -4.70 0.44 -11.03
CA THR A 130 -5.12 -0.80 -10.38
C THR A 130 -6.60 -1.09 -10.66
N ASP A 131 -7.03 -2.33 -10.49
CA ASP A 131 -8.41 -2.76 -10.77
C ASP A 131 -9.41 -2.10 -9.79
N ALA A 132 -10.33 -1.29 -10.30
CA ALA A 132 -11.45 -0.73 -9.53
C ALA A 132 -12.74 -1.54 -9.67
N ARG A 133 -12.69 -2.72 -10.29
CA ARG A 133 -13.85 -3.55 -10.68
C ARG A 133 -14.76 -2.84 -11.70
N ARG A 134 -15.75 -3.54 -12.23
CA ARG A 134 -16.78 -3.01 -13.17
C ARG A 134 -16.21 -2.30 -14.40
N ARG A 135 -15.05 -2.75 -14.90
CA ARG A 135 -14.34 -2.17 -16.04
C ARG A 135 -13.84 -0.75 -15.79
N GLU A 136 -13.58 -0.41 -14.51
CA GLU A 136 -12.95 0.85 -14.09
C GLU A 136 -11.56 0.57 -13.52
N VAL A 137 -10.74 1.60 -13.46
CA VAL A 137 -9.41 1.59 -12.83
C VAL A 137 -9.31 2.69 -11.78
N TYR A 138 -8.63 2.39 -10.68
CA TYR A 138 -8.03 3.43 -9.86
C TYR A 138 -6.76 3.88 -10.55
N TRP A 139 -6.51 5.16 -10.58
CA TRP A 139 -5.36 5.70 -11.28
C TRP A 139 -4.78 6.94 -10.61
N ALA A 140 -3.49 7.17 -10.83
CA ALA A 140 -2.80 8.40 -10.49
C ALA A 140 -1.63 8.63 -11.45
N ARG A 141 -1.29 9.90 -11.71
CA ARG A 141 -0.14 10.30 -12.52
C ARG A 141 0.99 10.79 -11.64
N TYR A 142 2.22 10.50 -12.08
CA TYR A 142 3.44 10.85 -11.39
C TYR A 142 4.45 11.47 -12.34
N SER A 143 5.25 12.39 -11.81
CA SER A 143 6.42 12.95 -12.49
C SER A 143 7.55 13.08 -11.49
N ALA A 144 8.73 12.60 -11.84
CA ALA A 144 9.90 12.58 -10.95
C ALA A 144 9.59 12.06 -9.55
N GLY A 145 8.85 10.92 -9.46
CA GLY A 145 8.47 10.28 -8.21
C GLY A 145 7.37 11.00 -7.40
N THR A 146 6.89 12.15 -7.86
CA THR A 146 5.85 12.91 -7.18
C THR A 146 4.50 12.75 -7.89
N ARG A 147 3.43 12.52 -7.13
CA ARG A 147 2.08 12.47 -7.68
C ARG A 147 1.65 13.84 -8.17
N THR A 148 1.25 13.93 -9.43
CA THR A 148 0.80 15.16 -10.08
C THR A 148 -0.71 15.22 -10.22
N GLU A 149 -1.39 14.06 -10.24
CA GLU A 149 -2.84 13.98 -10.36
C GLU A 149 -3.39 12.69 -9.76
N GLY A 150 -4.64 12.73 -9.30
CA GLY A 150 -5.30 11.61 -8.62
C GLY A 150 -4.95 11.54 -7.11
N PRO A 151 -5.25 10.44 -6.43
CA PRO A 151 -5.87 9.24 -7.00
C PRO A 151 -7.34 9.47 -7.40
N ALA A 152 -7.76 8.84 -8.48
CA ALA A 152 -9.13 8.91 -8.99
C ALA A 152 -9.61 7.54 -9.51
N VAL A 153 -10.89 7.44 -9.85
CA VAL A 153 -11.49 6.25 -10.46
C VAL A 153 -12.20 6.67 -11.75
N ALA A 154 -11.96 5.90 -12.83
CA ALA A 154 -12.60 6.11 -14.13
C ALA A 154 -12.54 4.84 -14.97
N ARG A 155 -13.26 4.82 -16.10
CA ARG A 155 -13.05 3.80 -17.11
C ARG A 155 -11.70 4.06 -17.81
N PRO A 156 -10.97 3.01 -18.23
CA PRO A 156 -9.68 3.22 -18.90
C PRO A 156 -9.73 4.19 -20.10
N GLY A 157 -10.82 4.16 -20.87
CA GLY A 157 -11.00 5.08 -22.02
C GLY A 157 -11.25 6.54 -21.64
N ASP A 158 -11.61 6.82 -20.39
CA ASP A 158 -11.87 8.16 -19.87
C ASP A 158 -10.64 8.73 -19.13
N VAL A 159 -9.59 7.91 -18.93
CA VAL A 159 -8.34 8.33 -18.30
C VAL A 159 -7.38 8.85 -19.34
N ASP A 160 -7.08 10.13 -19.28
CA ASP A 160 -6.00 10.70 -20.09
C ASP A 160 -4.64 10.24 -19.52
N ALA A 161 -3.90 9.44 -20.27
CA ALA A 161 -2.54 9.06 -19.89
C ALA A 161 -1.55 10.25 -19.90
N GLY A 162 -1.93 11.37 -20.50
CA GLY A 162 -1.11 12.57 -20.59
C GLY A 162 0.25 12.29 -21.20
N THR A 163 1.30 12.82 -20.56
CA THR A 163 2.69 12.64 -20.97
C THR A 163 3.32 11.33 -20.48
N ALA A 164 2.56 10.44 -19.80
CA ALA A 164 3.09 9.20 -19.28
C ALA A 164 3.74 8.35 -20.39
N THR A 165 4.98 7.96 -20.17
CA THR A 165 5.75 7.10 -21.10
C THR A 165 5.70 5.64 -20.70
N ALA A 166 5.28 5.35 -19.45
CA ALA A 166 5.07 4.01 -18.93
C ALA A 166 3.82 3.95 -18.04
N VAL A 167 3.32 2.74 -17.84
CA VAL A 167 2.20 2.43 -16.94
C VAL A 167 2.60 1.29 -16.01
N ALA A 168 2.42 1.50 -14.69
CA ALA A 168 2.65 0.47 -13.68
C ALA A 168 1.33 0.04 -13.01
N GLY A 169 1.39 -1.01 -12.22
CA GLY A 169 0.25 -1.58 -11.49
C GLY A 169 -0.33 -2.79 -12.19
N SER A 170 -1.65 -2.97 -12.17
CA SER A 170 -2.31 -4.16 -12.74
C SER A 170 -1.99 -4.32 -14.23
N ALA A 171 -1.18 -5.31 -14.57
CA ALA A 171 -0.68 -5.51 -15.95
C ALA A 171 -1.81 -5.59 -17.00
N ALA A 172 -2.91 -6.27 -16.68
CA ALA A 172 -4.06 -6.39 -17.57
C ALA A 172 -4.73 -5.03 -17.86
N HIS A 173 -4.76 -4.13 -16.87
CA HIS A 173 -5.33 -2.80 -17.03
C HIS A 173 -4.32 -1.83 -17.63
N ALA A 174 -3.04 -1.94 -17.26
CA ALA A 174 -1.95 -1.13 -17.81
C ALA A 174 -1.81 -1.29 -19.33
N ALA A 175 -2.00 -2.52 -19.84
CA ALA A 175 -1.95 -2.81 -21.28
C ALA A 175 -2.99 -2.03 -22.10
N LEU A 176 -4.08 -1.57 -21.49
CA LEU A 176 -5.15 -0.81 -22.17
C LEU A 176 -4.71 0.59 -22.61
N PHE A 177 -3.61 1.10 -22.09
CA PHE A 177 -3.14 2.46 -22.34
C PHE A 177 -2.15 2.57 -23.48
N GLY A 178 -1.73 1.46 -24.12
CA GLY A 178 -0.82 1.46 -25.25
C GLY A 178 0.54 2.10 -24.97
N ARG A 179 1.02 1.98 -23.73
CA ARG A 179 2.32 2.46 -23.25
C ARG A 179 3.17 1.29 -22.77
N LEU A 180 4.44 1.55 -22.46
CA LEU A 180 5.31 0.56 -21.84
C LEU A 180 4.72 0.12 -20.50
N VAL A 181 4.41 -1.17 -20.36
CA VAL A 181 3.93 -1.75 -19.09
C VAL A 181 5.13 -2.17 -18.25
N ILE A 182 5.20 -1.67 -17.03
CA ILE A 182 6.29 -1.97 -16.10
C ILE A 182 5.74 -2.45 -14.75
N GLY A 183 6.59 -3.14 -13.96
CA GLY A 183 6.26 -3.47 -12.56
C GLY A 183 6.49 -2.29 -11.61
N PRO A 184 6.08 -2.45 -10.36
CA PRO A 184 5.34 -3.59 -9.80
C PRO A 184 3.83 -3.53 -10.08
N ASP A 185 3.13 -4.66 -9.84
CA ASP A 185 1.68 -4.78 -9.97
C ASP A 185 0.92 -4.55 -8.65
N SER A 186 1.65 -4.47 -7.56
CA SER A 186 1.16 -4.26 -6.19
C SER A 186 2.15 -3.43 -5.39
N PRO A 187 1.74 -2.82 -4.26
CA PRO A 187 2.62 -2.00 -3.43
C PRO A 187 3.89 -2.74 -2.98
N ASP A 188 5.01 -2.04 -2.99
CA ASP A 188 6.26 -2.54 -2.42
C ASP A 188 6.35 -2.20 -0.93
N PRO A 189 6.68 -3.16 -0.05
CA PRO A 189 6.68 -2.95 1.38
C PRO A 189 7.77 -1.99 1.87
N ALA A 190 8.96 -1.99 1.26
CA ALA A 190 10.01 -1.05 1.63
C ALA A 190 9.61 0.37 1.25
N VAL A 191 8.99 0.56 0.08
CA VAL A 191 8.50 1.87 -0.36
C VAL A 191 7.33 2.34 0.50
N LEU A 192 6.39 1.47 0.92
CA LEU A 192 5.35 1.85 1.90
C LEU A 192 5.96 2.46 3.16
N VAL A 193 6.98 1.80 3.73
CA VAL A 193 7.66 2.29 4.94
C VAL A 193 8.46 3.56 4.65
N GLN A 194 9.14 3.64 3.51
CA GLN A 194 9.93 4.79 3.12
C GLN A 194 9.07 6.06 2.94
N LEU A 195 7.86 5.93 2.41
CA LEU A 195 6.92 7.04 2.29
C LEU A 195 6.45 7.58 3.66
N ALA A 196 6.42 6.73 4.69
CA ALA A 196 6.13 7.13 6.08
C ALA A 196 7.39 7.49 6.90
N ALA A 197 8.60 7.33 6.35
CA ALA A 197 9.85 7.39 7.11
C ALA A 197 10.03 8.71 7.87
N ARG A 198 9.66 9.84 7.27
CA ARG A 198 9.78 11.16 7.92
C ARG A 198 8.95 11.23 9.20
N GLU A 199 7.72 10.73 9.18
CA GLU A 199 6.82 10.73 10.34
C GLU A 199 7.28 9.74 11.40
N LEU A 200 7.71 8.55 10.96
CA LEU A 200 8.26 7.51 11.83
C LEU A 200 9.50 7.98 12.60
N LEU A 201 10.44 8.60 11.90
CA LEU A 201 11.72 9.04 12.50
C LEU A 201 11.56 10.31 13.36
N SER A 202 10.60 11.16 13.05
CA SER A 202 10.33 12.37 13.86
C SER A 202 9.44 12.10 15.07
N ALA A 203 8.99 10.84 15.27
CA ALA A 203 8.01 10.47 16.29
C ALA A 203 6.75 11.37 16.27
N THR A 204 6.40 11.87 15.08
CA THR A 204 5.19 12.68 14.89
C THR A 204 3.97 11.77 15.08
N PRO A 205 2.99 12.17 15.92
CA PRO A 205 1.76 11.40 16.04
C PRO A 205 1.12 11.18 14.66
N PRO A 206 0.76 9.92 14.31
CA PRO A 206 0.18 9.65 13.01
C PRO A 206 -1.19 10.32 12.86
N ALA A 207 -1.49 10.77 11.65
CA ALA A 207 -2.87 11.13 11.30
C ALA A 207 -3.76 9.88 11.37
N PRO A 208 -5.07 10.03 11.64
CA PRO A 208 -5.99 8.91 11.56
C PRO A 208 -5.90 8.17 10.24
N VAL A 209 -5.87 6.84 10.28
CA VAL A 209 -5.83 6.01 9.08
C VAL A 209 -7.20 6.06 8.40
N VAL A 210 -7.30 6.80 7.29
CA VAL A 210 -8.55 7.01 6.55
C VAL A 210 -8.48 6.32 5.19
N PRO A 211 -9.43 5.42 4.86
CA PRO A 211 -9.45 4.74 3.58
C PRO A 211 -9.77 5.69 2.43
N LEU A 212 -9.07 5.54 1.32
CA LEU A 212 -9.32 6.27 0.07
C LEU A 212 -10.49 5.62 -0.69
N TYR A 213 -11.71 5.86 -0.21
CA TYR A 213 -12.93 5.40 -0.88
C TYR A 213 -13.30 6.31 -2.05
N LEU A 214 -12.72 6.04 -3.21
CA LEU A 214 -13.00 6.80 -4.45
C LEU A 214 -14.30 6.36 -5.13
N ARG A 215 -14.87 5.24 -4.69
CA ARG A 215 -16.11 4.69 -5.21
C ARG A 215 -17.17 4.65 -4.11
N ARG A 216 -18.41 5.06 -4.46
CA ARG A 216 -19.53 4.91 -3.55
C ARG A 216 -19.83 3.41 -3.32
N PRO A 217 -20.16 3.00 -2.09
CA PRO A 217 -20.62 1.64 -1.81
C PRO A 217 -21.83 1.28 -2.69
N ASP A 218 -21.89 0.03 -3.15
CA ASP A 218 -22.99 -0.48 -3.98
C ASP A 218 -24.29 -0.74 -3.19
N ALA A 219 -24.31 -0.41 -1.90
CA ALA A 219 -25.49 -0.57 -1.06
C ALA A 219 -26.57 0.46 -1.47
N VAL A 220 -27.54 0.02 -2.26
CA VAL A 220 -28.79 0.75 -2.48
C VAL A 220 -29.60 0.63 -1.20
N ALA A 221 -30.02 1.77 -0.63
CA ALA A 221 -30.91 1.78 0.52
C ALA A 221 -32.16 0.94 0.23
N THR A 222 -32.64 0.16 1.19
CA THR A 222 -33.79 -0.75 1.04
C THR A 222 -35.07 -0.02 0.57
N SER A 223 -35.18 1.29 0.85
CA SER A 223 -36.23 2.18 0.36
C SER A 223 -36.24 2.34 -1.15
N ASP A 224 -35.07 2.39 -1.80
CA ASP A 224 -34.97 2.60 -3.24
C ASP A 224 -35.19 1.29 -4.03
N ARG A 225 -34.87 0.13 -3.41
CA ARG A 225 -35.22 -1.18 -3.96
C ARG A 225 -36.73 -1.41 -4.06
N ARG A 226 -37.50 -0.92 -3.08
CA ARG A 226 -38.97 -1.04 -3.11
C ARG A 226 -39.60 -0.17 -4.19
N LYS A 227 -39.05 1.01 -4.50
CA LYS A 227 -39.55 1.87 -5.58
C LYS A 227 -39.27 1.30 -6.99
N ALA A 228 -38.17 0.58 -7.17
CA ALA A 228 -37.82 -0.05 -8.46
C ALA A 228 -38.59 -1.34 -8.76
N LEU A 229 -39.33 -1.89 -7.79
CA LEU A 229 -40.14 -3.14 -7.91
C LEU A 229 -41.67 -2.89 -7.92
N GLN A 230 -42.10 -1.63 -7.94
CA GLN A 230 -43.53 -1.31 -8.16
C GLN A 230 -43.79 -1.15 -9.67
N PRO A 231 -44.75 -1.91 -10.23
CA PRO A 231 -45.13 -1.88 -11.65
C PRO A 231 -45.70 -0.53 -12.09
#